data_a0efe3b796ed571b8172b0431bf196b9
#
_entry.id   a0efe3b796ed571b8172b0431bf196b9
#
_cell.length_a   1.000
_cell.length_b   1.000
_cell.length_c   1.000
_cell.angle_alpha   90.00
_cell.angle_beta   90.00
_cell.angle_gamma   90.00
#
_symmetry.space_group_name_H-M   'P 1'
#
loop_
_entity.id
_entity.type
_entity.pdbx_description
1 polymer ?
#
loop_
_entity_poly.entity_id
_entity_poly.type
_entity_poly.pdbx_seq_one_letter_code
_entity_poly.pdbx_strand_id
1 'polypeptide(L)'
;MITLRPLLLLVAFISFSGCATNLHSSASATTPTATYQPGELNGETLFDILSAELAANQDHYDYTLKKYLKQAELTRDPNLAKRAASIAQYLRDTQALSKAVKLWIIADPSEPEPRQILANILITQGKFTEALPHFKTALDQGQGKALLLITSQLGKMSDTEVTSYIELLEAVDIDASLNNDRLVSLGILQRHLKQYDLALQNFNRALKSSADLPNALYQKAETLKSLNRYTEALSTVQLLLADAADDRQYNALEIQLLFLLKKNKQGIAKIDLLITKNENDVPLQNYLALTALDFNQLDKSKSILEKLLRSSPINSSPYFYLGIIAERNDQPLQAIENYLQVDSGSNLLQAHPRAISLHKKSADKKKVENITEQLIASHKENQTTYLLMLADWLNKFEFRQDAISLLDKNIQLQDENPALLYTRAMYLEPVDSPAAERDFKRVLALTPENAVALNAYGYTLTVHTNRYQEALTLIERALTLPPKAPATIDSMGWVLYKLKRYEEAIRYLSQAYLLYDDPEVASHLIAALAGNNDLERARQLFIKISNSPPDNKFVEQARQSLESK
;
A
#
# COMPACT_ATOMS: atom_id res chain seq x y z
N MET A 1 19.77 -22.71 10.12
CA MET A 1 20.61 -21.58 10.52
C MET A 1 21.20 -20.97 9.26
N ILE A 2 20.50 -20.05 8.64
CA ILE A 2 21.01 -19.22 7.54
C ILE A 2 20.52 -17.80 7.83
N THR A 3 21.50 -16.97 8.16
CA THR A 3 21.32 -15.57 8.55
C THR A 3 21.00 -14.71 7.33
N LEU A 4 19.85 -14.03 7.37
CA LEU A 4 19.54 -12.92 6.45
C LEU A 4 20.53 -11.77 6.72
N ARG A 5 21.32 -11.42 5.72
CA ARG A 5 22.08 -10.18 5.70
C ARG A 5 21.22 -9.08 5.06
N PRO A 6 21.05 -7.94 5.71
CA PRO A 6 20.43 -6.79 5.08
C PRO A 6 21.39 -6.10 4.11
N LEU A 7 20.84 -5.61 3.01
CA LEU A 7 21.48 -4.83 1.96
C LEU A 7 22.03 -3.53 2.55
N LEU A 8 23.35 -3.39 2.58
CA LEU A 8 24.05 -2.18 3.00
C LEU A 8 23.97 -1.13 1.88
N LEU A 9 23.23 -0.05 2.14
CA LEU A 9 23.35 1.20 1.39
C LEU A 9 24.69 1.84 1.76
N LEU A 10 25.61 1.90 0.80
CA LEU A 10 26.91 2.54 0.91
C LEU A 10 26.71 4.06 0.88
N VAL A 11 26.82 4.71 2.04
CA VAL A 11 26.93 6.17 2.13
C VAL A 11 28.44 6.49 2.09
N ALA A 12 28.88 7.14 1.00
CA ALA A 12 30.24 7.58 0.84
C ALA A 12 30.58 8.69 1.84
N PHE A 13 31.57 8.43 2.70
CA PHE A 13 32.19 9.44 3.53
C PHE A 13 33.16 10.25 2.66
N ILE A 14 32.93 11.54 2.52
CA ILE A 14 33.93 12.48 2.01
C ILE A 14 34.69 13.06 3.21
N SER A 15 35.94 12.68 3.35
CA SER A 15 36.87 13.26 4.29
C SER A 15 37.36 14.64 3.79
N PHE A 16 37.12 15.68 4.56
CA PHE A 16 37.68 17.00 4.32
C PHE A 16 39.08 17.08 4.90
N SER A 17 40.09 17.19 4.01
CA SER A 17 41.42 17.71 4.34
C SER A 17 41.43 19.20 4.02
N GLY A 18 41.60 20.03 5.02
CA GLY A 18 41.70 21.46 4.88
C GLY A 18 43.05 21.92 4.31
N CYS A 19 42.97 22.81 3.32
CA CYS A 19 44.09 23.72 3.02
C CYS A 19 43.56 25.15 3.09
N ALA A 20 44.13 25.93 4.00
CA ALA A 20 43.88 27.35 4.14
C ALA A 20 44.60 28.13 3.03
N THR A 21 43.84 28.96 2.28
CA THR A 21 44.42 30.08 1.54
C THR A 21 43.59 31.34 1.82
N ASN A 22 44.28 32.32 2.41
CA ASN A 22 43.75 33.66 2.65
C ASN A 22 43.49 34.39 1.32
N LEU A 23 42.29 34.94 1.19
CA LEU A 23 42.03 36.06 0.28
C LEU A 23 41.06 37.05 0.96
N HIS A 24 41.58 38.23 1.24
CA HIS A 24 40.81 39.40 1.71
C HIS A 24 39.90 39.88 0.61
N SER A 25 38.60 40.03 0.92
CA SER A 25 37.75 41.03 0.29
C SER A 25 36.68 41.46 1.26
N SER A 26 36.68 42.73 1.54
CA SER A 26 35.74 43.47 2.40
C SER A 26 34.38 43.65 1.75
N ALA A 27 33.32 43.12 2.38
CA ALA A 27 31.99 43.69 2.27
C ALA A 27 31.26 43.48 3.59
N SER A 28 31.06 44.54 4.35
CA SER A 28 30.32 44.55 5.59
C SER A 28 28.81 44.35 5.32
N ALA A 29 28.31 43.14 5.52
CA ALA A 29 26.92 42.90 5.78
C ALA A 29 26.76 42.74 7.30
N THR A 30 26.08 43.68 7.94
CA THR A 30 25.70 43.60 9.36
C THR A 30 24.71 42.45 9.53
N THR A 31 25.18 41.29 9.90
CA THR A 31 24.38 40.18 10.43
C THR A 31 23.84 40.64 11.79
N PRO A 32 22.52 40.47 12.08
CA PRO A 32 22.04 40.68 13.44
C PRO A 32 22.67 39.66 14.35
N THR A 33 23.58 40.05 15.18
CA THR A 33 24.15 39.23 16.27
C THR A 33 22.99 38.87 17.21
N ALA A 34 22.55 37.64 17.17
CA ALA A 34 21.72 37.09 18.23
C ALA A 34 22.50 37.26 19.54
N THR A 35 21.94 38.03 20.47
CA THR A 35 22.52 38.21 21.80
C THR A 35 22.34 36.92 22.59
N TYR A 36 23.24 35.97 22.40
CA TYR A 36 23.40 34.81 23.27
C TYR A 36 23.80 35.33 24.65
N GLN A 37 22.98 35.08 25.68
CA GLN A 37 23.38 35.24 27.07
C GLN A 37 23.80 33.86 27.58
N PRO A 38 25.12 33.58 27.78
CA PRO A 38 25.55 32.33 28.35
C PRO A 38 24.93 32.16 29.74
N GLY A 39 24.31 30.99 29.99
CA GLY A 39 23.94 30.61 31.34
C GLY A 39 25.18 30.56 32.24
N GLU A 40 25.02 30.85 33.55
CA GLU A 40 26.13 30.84 34.49
C GLU A 40 26.81 29.47 34.53
N LEU A 41 28.10 29.43 34.26
CA LEU A 41 28.95 28.27 34.48
C LEU A 41 29.16 28.08 35.99
N ASN A 42 28.35 27.21 36.57
CA ASN A 42 28.51 26.80 37.95
C ASN A 42 29.35 25.50 38.05
N GLY A 43 29.78 25.15 39.29
CA GLY A 43 30.64 23.98 39.52
C GLY A 43 30.00 22.67 39.05
N GLU A 44 28.66 22.53 39.08
CA GLU A 44 27.94 21.34 38.59
C GLU A 44 27.99 21.24 37.06
N THR A 45 27.78 22.37 36.37
CA THR A 45 27.88 22.43 34.90
C THR A 45 29.30 22.04 34.42
N LEU A 46 30.33 22.60 35.07
CA LEU A 46 31.71 22.27 34.74
C LEU A 46 32.03 20.78 35.00
N PHE A 47 31.58 20.25 36.14
CA PHE A 47 31.72 18.82 36.46
C PHE A 47 31.04 17.92 35.45
N ASP A 48 29.77 18.22 35.07
CA ASP A 48 29.02 17.43 34.10
C ASP A 48 29.71 17.43 32.71
N ILE A 49 30.22 18.58 32.25
CA ILE A 49 30.90 18.67 30.94
C ILE A 49 32.23 17.91 30.98
N LEU A 50 33.07 18.11 32.02
CA LEU A 50 34.34 17.40 32.14
C LEU A 50 34.16 15.90 32.26
N SER A 51 33.17 15.44 33.05
CA SER A 51 32.87 14.02 33.19
C SER A 51 32.33 13.42 31.86
N ALA A 52 31.58 14.19 31.10
CA ALA A 52 31.13 13.79 29.78
C ALA A 52 32.29 13.61 28.78
N GLU A 53 33.25 14.57 28.75
CA GLU A 53 34.41 14.45 27.87
C GLU A 53 35.34 13.27 28.26
N LEU A 54 35.53 13.03 29.55
CA LEU A 54 36.27 11.86 30.03
C LEU A 54 35.58 10.55 29.64
N ALA A 55 34.26 10.49 29.77
CA ALA A 55 33.46 9.33 29.39
C ALA A 55 33.47 9.10 27.86
N ALA A 56 33.44 10.17 27.05
CA ALA A 56 33.54 10.09 25.59
C ALA A 56 34.89 9.48 25.15
N ASN A 57 35.97 9.83 25.84
CA ASN A 57 37.32 9.26 25.59
C ASN A 57 37.43 7.77 25.95
N GLN A 58 36.45 7.23 26.67
CA GLN A 58 36.34 5.83 27.06
C GLN A 58 35.19 5.11 26.36
N ASP A 59 34.69 5.67 25.27
CA ASP A 59 33.53 5.16 24.46
C ASP A 59 32.20 5.04 25.23
N HIS A 60 32.05 5.70 26.38
CA HIS A 60 30.81 5.73 27.16
C HIS A 60 29.84 6.81 26.63
N TYR A 61 29.48 6.71 25.36
CA TYR A 61 28.67 7.73 24.65
C TYR A 61 27.27 7.93 25.19
N ASP A 62 26.61 6.90 25.75
CA ASP A 62 25.28 7.05 26.38
C ASP A 62 25.34 7.97 27.61
N TYR A 63 26.33 7.81 28.45
CA TYR A 63 26.55 8.67 29.60
C TYR A 63 26.88 10.11 29.15
N THR A 64 27.75 10.23 28.16
CA THR A 64 28.13 11.50 27.53
C THR A 64 26.92 12.24 27.00
N LEU A 65 26.07 11.55 26.19
CA LEU A 65 24.85 12.11 25.64
C LEU A 65 23.90 12.64 26.71
N LYS A 66 23.68 11.85 27.76
CA LYS A 66 22.81 12.24 28.89
C LYS A 66 23.29 13.53 29.57
N LYS A 67 24.61 13.69 29.77
CA LYS A 67 25.19 14.87 30.37
C LYS A 67 25.10 16.11 29.48
N TYR A 68 25.39 15.95 28.17
CA TYR A 68 25.28 17.04 27.20
C TYR A 68 23.81 17.49 27.03
N LEU A 69 22.85 16.57 26.96
CA LEU A 69 21.42 16.92 26.90
C LEU A 69 20.96 17.70 28.15
N LYS A 70 21.38 17.24 29.35
CA LYS A 70 21.07 17.93 30.61
C LYS A 70 21.61 19.35 30.59
N GLN A 71 22.89 19.51 30.21
CA GLN A 71 23.53 20.83 30.23
C GLN A 71 23.03 21.76 29.11
N ALA A 72 22.73 21.23 27.93
CA ALA A 72 22.11 21.99 26.87
C ALA A 72 20.72 22.55 27.26
N GLU A 73 19.95 21.77 28.03
CA GLU A 73 18.64 22.18 28.54
C GLU A 73 18.76 23.28 29.63
N LEU A 74 19.74 23.16 30.52
CA LEU A 74 19.96 24.09 31.63
C LEU A 74 20.59 25.42 31.18
N THR A 75 21.63 25.34 30.35
CA THR A 75 22.43 26.51 29.95
C THR A 75 21.91 27.21 28.71
N ARG A 76 21.12 26.50 27.87
CA ARG A 76 20.73 26.93 26.53
C ARG A 76 21.92 27.26 25.63
N ASP A 77 23.07 26.60 25.84
CA ASP A 77 24.22 26.75 24.99
C ASP A 77 24.07 25.94 23.70
N PRO A 78 24.10 26.61 22.53
CA PRO A 78 23.96 25.93 21.23
C PRO A 78 25.06 24.90 20.97
N ASN A 79 26.30 25.12 21.48
CA ASN A 79 27.40 24.19 21.28
C ASN A 79 27.19 22.87 22.04
N LEU A 80 26.64 22.94 23.26
CA LEU A 80 26.30 21.75 24.03
C LEU A 80 25.16 20.97 23.37
N ALA A 81 24.13 21.66 22.84
CA ALA A 81 23.06 21.06 22.09
C ALA A 81 23.54 20.43 20.78
N LYS A 82 24.44 21.10 20.05
CA LYS A 82 25.09 20.59 18.84
C LYS A 82 25.92 19.34 19.16
N ARG A 83 26.69 19.34 20.24
CA ARG A 83 27.47 18.18 20.68
C ARG A 83 26.56 16.99 21.02
N ALA A 84 25.49 17.24 21.77
CA ALA A 84 24.47 16.22 22.06
C ALA A 84 23.85 15.66 20.78
N ALA A 85 23.51 16.49 19.80
CA ALA A 85 22.97 16.06 18.52
C ALA A 85 23.97 15.16 17.75
N SER A 86 25.24 15.54 17.70
CA SER A 86 26.28 14.74 17.04
C SER A 86 26.46 13.36 17.68
N ILE A 87 26.43 13.28 19.02
CA ILE A 87 26.54 12.01 19.73
C ILE A 87 25.29 11.16 19.53
N ALA A 88 24.08 11.76 19.63
CA ALA A 88 22.83 11.06 19.36
C ALA A 88 22.75 10.49 17.94
N GLN A 89 23.26 11.23 16.94
CA GLN A 89 23.37 10.78 15.57
C GLN A 89 24.34 9.60 15.42
N TYR A 90 25.48 9.65 16.09
CA TYR A 90 26.45 8.54 16.12
C TYR A 90 25.85 7.27 16.72
N LEU A 91 25.11 7.41 17.84
CA LEU A 91 24.41 6.30 18.51
C LEU A 91 23.16 5.84 17.75
N ARG A 92 22.75 6.55 16.70
CA ARG A 92 21.48 6.33 15.97
C ARG A 92 20.24 6.43 16.86
N ASP A 93 20.33 7.18 17.95
CA ASP A 93 19.19 7.47 18.83
C ASP A 93 18.39 8.65 18.27
N THR A 94 17.38 8.34 17.49
CA THR A 94 16.51 9.34 16.85
C THR A 94 15.72 10.18 17.86
N GLN A 95 15.38 9.61 19.03
CA GLN A 95 14.64 10.33 20.06
C GLN A 95 15.52 11.37 20.75
N ALA A 96 16.72 10.98 21.16
CA ALA A 96 17.70 11.88 21.74
C ALA A 96 18.15 12.94 20.73
N LEU A 97 18.34 12.56 19.46
CA LEU A 97 18.67 13.50 18.38
C LEU A 97 17.57 14.56 18.21
N SER A 98 16.30 14.15 18.19
CA SER A 98 15.18 15.08 18.10
C SER A 98 15.13 16.05 19.30
N LYS A 99 15.42 15.56 20.52
CA LYS A 99 15.51 16.41 21.72
C LYS A 99 16.67 17.40 21.62
N ALA A 100 17.86 16.94 21.28
CA ALA A 100 19.06 17.78 21.14
C ALA A 100 18.88 18.88 20.09
N VAL A 101 18.33 18.53 18.93
CA VAL A 101 18.10 19.47 17.83
C VAL A 101 17.05 20.54 18.20
N LYS A 102 15.98 20.18 18.93
CA LYS A 102 15.01 21.15 19.44
C LYS A 102 15.63 22.12 20.43
N LEU A 103 16.50 21.63 21.33
CA LEU A 103 17.27 22.49 22.25
C LEU A 103 18.21 23.43 21.47
N TRP A 104 18.85 22.94 20.42
CA TRP A 104 19.71 23.74 19.57
C TRP A 104 18.93 24.84 18.83
N ILE A 105 17.75 24.56 18.27
CA ILE A 105 16.88 25.57 17.65
C ILE A 105 16.45 26.65 18.65
N ILE A 106 16.20 26.28 19.92
CA ILE A 106 15.85 27.22 20.99
C ILE A 106 17.04 28.08 21.37
N ALA A 107 18.23 27.51 21.45
CA ALA A 107 19.46 28.18 21.83
C ALA A 107 19.97 29.13 20.74
N ASP A 108 19.88 28.72 19.48
CA ASP A 108 20.25 29.53 18.32
C ASP A 108 19.19 29.40 17.21
N PRO A 109 18.17 30.27 17.22
CA PRO A 109 17.14 30.26 16.18
C PRO A 109 17.62 30.64 14.79
N SER A 110 18.81 31.25 14.66
CA SER A 110 19.37 31.72 13.38
C SER A 110 20.14 30.61 12.64
N GLU A 111 20.57 29.56 13.33
CA GLU A 111 21.30 28.45 12.74
C GLU A 111 20.39 27.57 11.88
N PRO A 112 20.71 27.34 10.58
CA PRO A 112 19.87 26.54 9.69
C PRO A 112 19.98 25.03 9.89
N GLU A 113 21.15 24.54 10.30
CA GLU A 113 21.47 23.11 10.38
C GLU A 113 20.47 22.32 11.25
N PRO A 114 20.13 22.77 12.49
CA PRO A 114 19.22 22.00 13.34
C PRO A 114 17.80 21.93 12.79
N ARG A 115 17.33 22.96 12.06
CA ARG A 115 16.02 22.94 11.42
C ARG A 115 15.94 21.91 10.29
N GLN A 116 17.02 21.80 9.50
CA GLN A 116 17.12 20.78 8.47
C GLN A 116 17.12 19.37 9.08
N ILE A 117 17.90 19.16 10.15
CA ILE A 117 17.94 17.85 10.84
C ILE A 117 16.56 17.50 11.39
N LEU A 118 15.85 18.47 12.01
CA LEU A 118 14.52 18.24 12.55
C LEU A 118 13.50 17.94 11.45
N ALA A 119 13.53 18.68 10.34
CA ALA A 119 12.69 18.42 9.18
C ALA A 119 12.92 16.99 8.66
N ASN A 120 14.17 16.56 8.51
CA ASN A 120 14.51 15.21 8.06
C ASN A 120 13.98 14.13 9.01
N ILE A 121 14.12 14.32 10.33
CA ILE A 121 13.57 13.40 11.34
C ILE A 121 12.06 13.29 11.21
N LEU A 122 11.35 14.40 11.16
CA LEU A 122 9.90 14.46 11.09
C LEU A 122 9.37 13.85 9.78
N ILE A 123 10.00 14.14 8.65
CA ILE A 123 9.67 13.55 7.34
C ILE A 123 9.84 12.02 7.39
N THR A 124 10.95 11.53 7.96
CA THR A 124 11.22 10.08 8.07
C THR A 124 10.20 9.39 8.98
N GLN A 125 9.69 10.09 10.01
CA GLN A 125 8.66 9.60 10.92
C GLN A 125 7.23 9.69 10.32
N GLY A 126 7.06 10.23 9.13
CA GLY A 126 5.76 10.45 8.50
C GLY A 126 4.97 11.64 9.08
N LYS A 127 5.62 12.53 9.82
CA LYS A 127 5.03 13.73 10.44
C LYS A 127 5.18 14.93 9.50
N PHE A 128 4.60 14.83 8.32
CA PHE A 128 4.83 15.77 7.21
C PHE A 128 4.35 17.18 7.53
N THR A 129 3.18 17.32 8.16
CA THR A 129 2.64 18.64 8.55
C THR A 129 3.51 19.33 9.60
N GLU A 130 4.03 18.58 10.60
CA GLU A 130 4.95 19.13 11.61
C GLU A 130 6.30 19.53 10.99
N ALA A 131 6.74 18.82 9.96
CA ALA A 131 8.01 19.08 9.27
C ALA A 131 7.99 20.36 8.44
N LEU A 132 6.83 20.76 7.90
CA LEU A 132 6.69 21.82 6.90
C LEU A 132 7.34 23.16 7.30
N PRO A 133 7.13 23.73 8.51
CA PRO A 133 7.75 25.01 8.91
C PRO A 133 9.28 24.91 9.04
N HIS A 134 9.80 23.78 9.49
CA HIS A 134 11.24 23.55 9.61
C HIS A 134 11.88 23.36 8.23
N PHE A 135 11.19 22.65 7.35
CA PHE A 135 11.59 22.46 5.96
C PHE A 135 11.65 23.81 5.22
N LYS A 136 10.61 24.65 5.38
CA LYS A 136 10.59 26.01 4.81
C LYS A 136 11.80 26.82 5.27
N THR A 137 12.01 26.92 6.59
CA THR A 137 13.10 27.72 7.13
C THR A 137 14.47 27.19 6.66
N ALA A 138 14.64 25.88 6.56
CA ALA A 138 15.88 25.28 6.03
C ALA A 138 16.11 25.68 4.56
N LEU A 139 15.07 25.70 3.74
CA LEU A 139 15.17 26.10 2.33
C LEU A 139 15.48 27.60 2.20
N ASP A 140 14.81 28.46 2.96
CA ASP A 140 15.06 29.93 2.97
C ASP A 140 16.51 30.26 3.33
N GLN A 141 17.19 29.33 4.02
CA GLN A 141 18.60 29.46 4.45
C GLN A 141 19.57 28.64 3.57
N GLY A 142 19.15 28.21 2.38
CA GLY A 142 19.99 27.53 1.40
C GLY A 142 20.23 26.04 1.64
N GLN A 143 19.46 25.41 2.52
CA GLN A 143 19.61 23.99 2.86
C GLN A 143 18.68 23.09 2.01
N GLY A 144 19.20 22.57 0.89
CA GLY A 144 18.37 21.82 -0.10
C GLY A 144 18.28 20.31 0.08
N LYS A 145 19.04 19.69 0.99
CA LYS A 145 19.09 18.21 1.12
C LYS A 145 17.75 17.57 1.43
N ALA A 146 16.83 18.30 2.07
CA ALA A 146 15.50 17.80 2.39
C ALA A 146 14.57 17.64 1.16
N LEU A 147 14.88 18.29 0.01
CA LEU A 147 14.12 18.19 -1.24
C LEU A 147 14.05 16.76 -1.76
N LEU A 148 15.18 16.04 -1.76
CA LEU A 148 15.21 14.64 -2.20
C LEU A 148 14.52 13.72 -1.21
N LEU A 149 14.60 14.02 0.08
CA LEU A 149 13.97 13.20 1.11
C LEU A 149 12.45 13.23 1.00
N ILE A 150 11.84 14.39 0.82
CA ILE A 150 10.38 14.51 0.72
C ILE A 150 9.83 13.73 -0.48
N THR A 151 10.48 13.78 -1.62
CA THR A 151 10.05 13.05 -2.81
C THR A 151 10.16 11.53 -2.63
N SER A 152 11.09 11.05 -1.79
CA SER A 152 11.24 9.62 -1.48
C SER A 152 10.15 9.06 -0.57
N GLN A 153 9.40 9.92 0.14
CA GLN A 153 8.35 9.53 1.10
C GLN A 153 6.93 9.69 0.54
N LEU A 154 6.76 10.04 -0.72
CA LEU A 154 5.46 10.31 -1.35
C LEU A 154 4.41 9.22 -1.13
N GLY A 155 4.81 7.95 -1.14
CA GLY A 155 3.87 6.84 -0.90
C GLY A 155 3.25 6.79 0.50
N LYS A 156 3.71 7.66 1.44
CA LYS A 156 3.20 7.76 2.81
C LYS A 156 2.42 9.06 3.07
N MET A 157 2.43 9.97 2.09
CA MET A 157 1.80 11.28 2.21
C MET A 157 0.37 11.24 1.71
N SER A 158 -0.52 11.99 2.37
CA SER A 158 -1.84 12.32 1.82
C SER A 158 -1.73 13.38 0.71
N ASP A 159 -2.71 13.42 -0.20
CA ASP A 159 -2.76 14.42 -1.26
C ASP A 159 -2.75 15.86 -0.72
N THR A 160 -3.36 16.09 0.45
CA THR A 160 -3.36 17.39 1.12
C THR A 160 -1.95 17.78 1.57
N GLU A 161 -1.20 16.87 2.16
CA GLU A 161 0.19 17.11 2.56
C GLU A 161 1.07 17.39 1.34
N VAL A 162 0.93 16.60 0.27
CA VAL A 162 1.65 16.83 -0.99
C VAL A 162 1.36 18.22 -1.55
N THR A 163 0.09 18.65 -1.54
CA THR A 163 -0.32 19.99 -1.98
C THR A 163 0.36 21.09 -1.14
N SER A 164 0.40 20.94 0.18
CA SER A 164 1.07 21.93 1.07
C SER A 164 2.57 22.06 0.76
N TYR A 165 3.25 20.97 0.41
CA TYR A 165 4.66 21.02 -0.01
C TYR A 165 4.83 21.66 -1.40
N ILE A 166 3.90 21.45 -2.35
CA ILE A 166 3.91 22.13 -3.65
C ILE A 166 3.78 23.63 -3.44
N GLU A 167 2.78 24.08 -2.69
CA GLU A 167 2.55 25.50 -2.38
C GLU A 167 3.78 26.15 -1.73
N LEU A 168 4.40 25.45 -0.78
CA LEU A 168 5.63 25.93 -0.16
C LEU A 168 6.77 26.08 -1.16
N LEU A 169 7.01 25.06 -1.99
CA LEU A 169 8.09 25.08 -2.98
C LEU A 169 7.87 26.07 -4.11
N GLU A 170 6.63 26.44 -4.41
CA GLU A 170 6.29 27.49 -5.37
C GLU A 170 6.52 28.89 -4.78
N ALA A 171 6.26 29.06 -3.47
CA ALA A 171 6.33 30.35 -2.79
C ALA A 171 7.73 30.69 -2.24
N VAL A 172 8.59 29.70 -2.00
CA VAL A 172 9.90 29.92 -1.38
C VAL A 172 10.87 30.57 -2.37
N ASP A 173 11.55 31.63 -1.91
CA ASP A 173 12.70 32.19 -2.62
C ASP A 173 13.93 31.36 -2.28
N ILE A 174 14.50 30.71 -3.28
CA ILE A 174 15.54 29.70 -3.10
C ILE A 174 16.81 30.12 -3.86
N ASP A 175 17.96 29.80 -3.30
CA ASP A 175 19.25 30.03 -3.96
C ASP A 175 19.28 29.41 -5.37
N ALA A 176 19.91 30.11 -6.31
CA ALA A 176 20.00 29.66 -7.69
C ALA A 176 20.62 28.26 -7.85
N SER A 177 21.53 27.87 -6.94
CA SER A 177 22.16 26.54 -6.91
C SER A 177 21.15 25.41 -6.62
N LEU A 178 20.10 25.68 -5.87
CA LEU A 178 19.06 24.71 -5.51
C LEU A 178 17.85 24.71 -6.45
N ASN A 179 17.79 25.65 -7.40
CA ASN A 179 16.62 25.84 -8.24
C ASN A 179 16.29 24.59 -9.09
N ASN A 180 17.28 23.88 -9.57
CA ASN A 180 17.07 22.66 -10.34
C ASN A 180 16.46 21.55 -9.46
N ASP A 181 16.98 21.36 -8.25
CA ASP A 181 16.45 20.36 -7.31
C ASP A 181 15.04 20.71 -6.88
N ARG A 182 14.72 21.99 -6.69
CA ARG A 182 13.36 22.48 -6.43
C ARG A 182 12.41 22.16 -7.59
N LEU A 183 12.80 22.48 -8.84
CA LEU A 183 11.99 22.22 -10.02
C LEU A 183 11.75 20.72 -10.22
N VAL A 184 12.77 19.89 -10.00
CA VAL A 184 12.64 18.43 -10.08
C VAL A 184 11.70 17.93 -8.99
N SER A 185 11.86 18.40 -7.76
CA SER A 185 10.98 18.01 -6.64
C SER A 185 9.54 18.44 -6.88
N LEU A 186 9.29 19.67 -7.32
CA LEU A 186 7.96 20.14 -7.74
C LEU A 186 7.35 19.23 -8.80
N GLY A 187 8.11 18.92 -9.84
CA GLY A 187 7.62 18.04 -10.89
C GLY A 187 7.26 16.65 -10.38
N ILE A 188 8.04 16.08 -9.45
CA ILE A 188 7.76 14.77 -8.84
C ILE A 188 6.47 14.82 -8.00
N LEU A 189 6.30 15.85 -7.16
CA LEU A 189 5.10 16.05 -6.33
C LEU A 189 3.84 16.24 -7.19
N GLN A 190 3.93 17.09 -8.23
CA GLN A 190 2.84 17.34 -9.16
C GLN A 190 2.47 16.07 -9.96
N ARG A 191 3.45 15.28 -10.38
CA ARG A 191 3.21 13.99 -11.04
C ARG A 191 2.46 13.01 -10.12
N HIS A 192 2.77 12.99 -8.83
CA HIS A 192 2.04 12.19 -7.85
C HIS A 192 0.56 12.56 -7.79
N LEU A 193 0.23 13.84 -7.79
CA LEU A 193 -1.13 14.36 -7.89
C LEU A 193 -1.74 14.29 -9.31
N LYS A 194 -1.09 13.60 -10.24
CA LYS A 194 -1.51 13.48 -11.64
C LYS A 194 -1.60 14.81 -12.41
N GLN A 195 -0.94 15.85 -11.92
CA GLN A 195 -0.81 17.17 -12.59
C GLN A 195 0.34 17.10 -13.63
N TYR A 196 0.20 16.22 -14.60
CA TYR A 196 1.30 15.82 -15.50
C TYR A 196 1.86 16.97 -16.35
N ASP A 197 1.01 17.90 -16.81
CA ASP A 197 1.46 19.03 -17.62
C ASP A 197 2.32 20.02 -16.82
N LEU A 198 1.96 20.28 -15.57
CA LEU A 198 2.76 21.11 -14.65
C LEU A 198 4.08 20.43 -14.31
N ALA A 199 4.04 19.14 -14.02
CA ALA A 199 5.24 18.35 -13.78
C ALA A 199 6.21 18.43 -14.97
N LEU A 200 5.69 18.24 -16.20
CA LEU A 200 6.49 18.31 -17.43
C LEU A 200 7.10 19.69 -17.65
N GLN A 201 6.36 20.78 -17.38
CA GLN A 201 6.88 22.13 -17.43
C GLN A 201 8.08 22.32 -16.49
N ASN A 202 7.98 21.85 -15.24
CA ASN A 202 9.05 21.97 -14.26
C ASN A 202 10.28 21.15 -14.63
N PHE A 203 10.11 19.91 -15.12
CA PHE A 203 11.24 19.11 -15.61
C PHE A 203 11.90 19.78 -16.84
N ASN A 204 11.13 20.33 -17.76
CA ASN A 204 11.69 21.04 -18.92
C ASN A 204 12.45 22.31 -18.49
N ARG A 205 11.96 23.06 -17.47
CA ARG A 205 12.67 24.22 -16.92
C ARG A 205 14.00 23.82 -16.27
N ALA A 206 14.02 22.74 -15.49
CA ALA A 206 15.25 22.21 -14.90
C ALA A 206 16.25 21.81 -16.00
N LEU A 207 15.80 21.08 -17.02
CA LEU A 207 16.63 20.60 -18.12
C LEU A 207 17.11 21.72 -19.07
N LYS A 208 16.40 22.86 -19.11
CA LYS A 208 16.84 24.05 -19.85
C LYS A 208 18.04 24.73 -19.18
N SER A 209 18.12 24.68 -17.85
CA SER A 209 19.25 25.26 -17.11
C SER A 209 20.44 24.30 -17.03
N SER A 210 20.23 22.99 -17.03
CA SER A 210 21.24 21.96 -17.07
C SER A 210 20.69 20.74 -17.82
N ALA A 211 21.24 20.46 -18.99
CA ALA A 211 20.80 19.35 -19.83
C ALA A 211 21.17 17.97 -19.22
N ASP A 212 22.21 17.92 -18.42
CA ASP A 212 22.72 16.71 -17.76
C ASP A 212 22.16 16.60 -16.33
N LEU A 213 20.87 16.24 -16.24
CA LEU A 213 20.17 15.94 -15.00
C LEU A 213 19.44 14.60 -15.15
N PRO A 214 20.12 13.46 -14.92
CA PRO A 214 19.55 12.13 -15.15
C PRO A 214 18.21 11.90 -14.44
N ASN A 215 18.08 12.35 -13.20
CA ASN A 215 16.80 12.24 -12.46
C ASN A 215 15.69 13.04 -13.14
N ALA A 216 15.95 14.26 -13.59
CA ALA A 216 14.96 15.08 -14.31
C ALA A 216 14.53 14.43 -15.64
N LEU A 217 15.48 13.88 -16.39
CA LEU A 217 15.20 13.15 -17.64
C LEU A 217 14.35 11.89 -17.37
N TYR A 218 14.70 11.12 -16.35
CA TYR A 218 13.94 9.93 -15.98
C TYR A 218 12.49 10.28 -15.58
N GLN A 219 12.32 11.26 -14.70
CA GLN A 219 11.01 11.72 -14.26
C GLN A 219 10.19 12.32 -15.40
N LYS A 220 10.84 13.04 -16.32
CA LYS A 220 10.20 13.53 -17.55
C LYS A 220 9.71 12.37 -18.42
N ALA A 221 10.53 11.34 -18.64
CA ALA A 221 10.14 10.18 -19.43
C ALA A 221 8.95 9.42 -18.81
N GLU A 222 8.95 9.22 -17.49
CA GLU A 222 7.83 8.64 -16.75
C GLU A 222 6.55 9.49 -16.87
N THR A 223 6.68 10.82 -16.81
CA THR A 223 5.55 11.74 -16.98
C THR A 223 5.00 11.71 -18.40
N LEU A 224 5.87 11.70 -19.41
CA LEU A 224 5.48 11.54 -20.82
C LEU A 224 4.77 10.21 -21.06
N LYS A 225 5.24 9.12 -20.42
CA LYS A 225 4.56 7.81 -20.46
C LYS A 225 3.13 7.91 -19.89
N SER A 226 2.95 8.59 -18.76
CA SER A 226 1.63 8.81 -18.15
C SER A 226 0.69 9.65 -19.02
N LEU A 227 1.23 10.56 -19.82
CA LEU A 227 0.51 11.35 -20.82
C LEU A 227 0.28 10.62 -22.16
N ASN A 228 0.65 9.32 -22.25
CA ASN A 228 0.63 8.51 -23.49
C ASN A 228 1.51 9.07 -24.62
N ARG A 229 2.46 9.96 -24.32
CA ARG A 229 3.43 10.53 -25.27
C ARG A 229 4.65 9.61 -25.41
N TYR A 230 4.40 8.35 -25.77
CA TYR A 230 5.38 7.26 -25.70
C TYR A 230 6.61 7.48 -26.58
N THR A 231 6.45 8.11 -27.74
CA THR A 231 7.59 8.38 -28.66
C THR A 231 8.58 9.36 -28.02
N GLU A 232 8.09 10.42 -27.42
CA GLU A 232 8.93 11.41 -26.74
C GLU A 232 9.55 10.83 -25.47
N ALA A 233 8.79 10.02 -24.71
CA ALA A 233 9.32 9.29 -23.58
C ALA A 233 10.49 8.37 -23.98
N LEU A 234 10.33 7.62 -25.07
CA LEU A 234 11.36 6.72 -25.58
C LEU A 234 12.63 7.49 -25.97
N SER A 235 12.49 8.59 -26.71
CA SER A 235 13.63 9.44 -27.06
C SER A 235 14.35 9.98 -25.83
N THR A 236 13.60 10.36 -24.79
CA THR A 236 14.18 10.86 -23.53
C THR A 236 14.95 9.76 -22.77
N VAL A 237 14.42 8.53 -22.75
CA VAL A 237 15.11 7.38 -22.11
C VAL A 237 16.37 6.99 -22.89
N GLN A 238 16.35 7.11 -24.22
CA GLN A 238 17.53 6.82 -25.05
C GLN A 238 18.70 7.77 -24.77
N LEU A 239 18.42 9.03 -24.39
CA LEU A 239 19.48 9.94 -23.92
C LEU A 239 20.13 9.41 -22.62
N LEU A 240 19.34 8.93 -21.66
CA LEU A 240 19.86 8.34 -20.42
C LEU A 240 20.69 7.08 -20.69
N LEU A 241 20.25 6.25 -21.61
CA LEU A 241 20.94 5.01 -21.95
C LEU A 241 22.23 5.22 -22.77
N ALA A 242 22.41 6.39 -23.39
CA ALA A 242 23.66 6.74 -24.05
C ALA A 242 24.81 6.87 -23.04
N ASP A 243 24.53 7.38 -21.83
CA ASP A 243 25.52 7.58 -20.77
C ASP A 243 25.56 6.41 -19.78
N ALA A 244 24.43 5.73 -19.57
CA ALA A 244 24.27 4.64 -18.60
C ALA A 244 23.58 3.42 -19.25
N ALA A 245 24.23 2.80 -20.22
CA ALA A 245 23.67 1.72 -21.05
C ALA A 245 23.19 0.49 -20.27
N ASP A 246 23.78 0.22 -19.11
CA ASP A 246 23.46 -0.95 -18.27
C ASP A 246 22.57 -0.60 -17.06
N ASP A 247 22.08 0.66 -16.96
CA ASP A 247 21.13 1.03 -15.91
C ASP A 247 19.82 0.25 -16.03
N ARG A 248 19.44 -0.42 -14.94
CA ARG A 248 18.28 -1.32 -14.95
C ARG A 248 16.95 -0.58 -15.07
N GLN A 249 16.82 0.59 -14.44
CA GLN A 249 15.57 1.35 -14.47
C GLN A 249 15.33 1.95 -15.86
N TYR A 250 16.38 2.46 -16.50
CA TYR A 250 16.28 3.02 -17.84
C TYR A 250 15.99 1.94 -18.88
N ASN A 251 16.65 0.80 -18.80
CA ASN A 251 16.36 -0.35 -19.66
C ASN A 251 14.93 -0.88 -19.48
N ALA A 252 14.46 -0.94 -18.24
CA ALA A 252 13.10 -1.35 -17.92
C ALA A 252 12.06 -0.42 -18.57
N LEU A 253 12.27 0.88 -18.43
CA LEU A 253 11.38 1.89 -19.02
C LEU A 253 11.42 1.86 -20.55
N GLU A 254 12.60 1.67 -21.17
CA GLU A 254 12.72 1.51 -22.62
C GLU A 254 11.89 0.32 -23.12
N ILE A 255 12.01 -0.85 -22.49
CA ILE A 255 11.24 -2.05 -22.85
C ILE A 255 9.73 -1.80 -22.75
N GLN A 256 9.26 -1.19 -21.66
CA GLN A 256 7.85 -0.85 -21.49
C GLN A 256 7.36 0.08 -22.62
N LEU A 257 8.13 1.12 -22.93
CA LEU A 257 7.80 2.09 -23.99
C LEU A 257 7.79 1.44 -25.37
N LEU A 258 8.72 0.54 -25.67
CA LEU A 258 8.72 -0.23 -26.91
C LEU A 258 7.46 -1.07 -27.07
N PHE A 259 6.99 -1.72 -26.01
CA PHE A 259 5.74 -2.48 -26.02
C PHE A 259 4.51 -1.57 -26.14
N LEU A 260 4.47 -0.44 -25.44
CA LEU A 260 3.38 0.54 -25.55
C LEU A 260 3.28 1.11 -26.99
N LEU A 261 4.42 1.30 -27.66
CA LEU A 261 4.50 1.71 -29.06
C LEU A 261 4.22 0.57 -30.06
N LYS A 262 3.87 -0.64 -29.58
CA LYS A 262 3.68 -1.84 -30.42
C LYS A 262 4.93 -2.28 -31.19
N LYS A 263 6.12 -1.84 -30.79
CA LYS A 263 7.42 -2.26 -31.31
C LYS A 263 7.90 -3.56 -30.64
N ASN A 264 7.03 -4.58 -30.63
CA ASN A 264 7.24 -5.81 -29.86
C ASN A 264 8.56 -6.52 -30.21
N LYS A 265 8.93 -6.58 -31.47
CA LYS A 265 10.20 -7.20 -31.89
C LYS A 265 11.42 -6.52 -31.26
N GLN A 266 11.42 -5.17 -31.18
CA GLN A 266 12.50 -4.42 -30.55
C GLN A 266 12.53 -4.63 -29.04
N GLY A 267 11.37 -4.61 -28.37
CA GLY A 267 11.26 -4.90 -26.94
C GLY A 267 11.78 -6.29 -26.59
N ILE A 268 11.40 -7.30 -27.37
CA ILE A 268 11.88 -8.69 -27.18
C ILE A 268 13.40 -8.78 -27.38
N ALA A 269 13.93 -8.17 -28.46
CA ALA A 269 15.37 -8.15 -28.73
C ALA A 269 16.16 -7.47 -27.57
N LYS A 270 15.60 -6.41 -26.98
CA LYS A 270 16.20 -5.75 -25.82
C LYS A 270 16.20 -6.66 -24.59
N ILE A 271 15.12 -7.39 -24.33
CA ILE A 271 15.04 -8.41 -23.28
C ILE A 271 16.12 -9.47 -23.49
N ASP A 272 16.25 -10.00 -24.72
CA ASP A 272 17.26 -11.01 -25.04
C ASP A 272 18.68 -10.53 -24.78
N LEU A 273 18.99 -9.30 -25.20
CA LEU A 273 20.28 -8.68 -24.95
C LEU A 273 20.59 -8.58 -23.45
N LEU A 274 19.62 -8.13 -22.64
CA LEU A 274 19.80 -7.99 -21.19
C LEU A 274 19.99 -9.35 -20.51
N ILE A 275 19.25 -10.37 -20.90
CA ILE A 275 19.39 -11.75 -20.38
C ILE A 275 20.77 -12.31 -20.75
N THR A 276 21.24 -12.09 -21.98
CA THR A 276 22.56 -12.57 -22.43
C THR A 276 23.70 -11.88 -21.70
N LYS A 277 23.58 -10.59 -21.43
CA LYS A 277 24.58 -9.84 -20.64
C LYS A 277 24.59 -10.24 -19.16
N ASN A 278 23.47 -10.72 -18.62
CA ASN A 278 23.26 -10.97 -17.18
C ASN A 278 22.70 -12.38 -16.95
N GLU A 279 23.36 -13.39 -17.46
CA GLU A 279 22.87 -14.78 -17.47
C GLU A 279 22.59 -15.38 -16.08
N ASN A 280 23.28 -14.89 -15.04
CA ASN A 280 23.12 -15.38 -13.67
C ASN A 280 22.26 -14.46 -12.79
N ASP A 281 21.70 -13.39 -13.34
CA ASP A 281 20.86 -12.44 -12.59
C ASP A 281 19.39 -12.90 -12.58
N VAL A 282 19.08 -13.83 -11.69
CA VAL A 282 17.72 -14.38 -11.49
C VAL A 282 16.68 -13.28 -11.21
N PRO A 283 16.93 -12.28 -10.33
CA PRO A 283 16.01 -11.17 -10.13
C PRO A 283 15.70 -10.38 -11.41
N LEU A 284 16.70 -10.07 -12.21
CA LEU A 284 16.49 -9.38 -13.49
C LEU A 284 15.68 -10.22 -14.46
N GLN A 285 16.00 -11.51 -14.60
CA GLN A 285 15.25 -12.41 -15.48
C GLN A 285 13.79 -12.55 -15.07
N ASN A 286 13.52 -12.67 -13.77
CA ASN A 286 12.15 -12.65 -13.26
C ASN A 286 11.42 -11.34 -13.62
N TYR A 287 12.05 -10.19 -13.39
CA TYR A 287 11.49 -8.89 -13.76
C TYR A 287 11.16 -8.81 -15.25
N LEU A 288 12.08 -9.26 -16.12
CA LEU A 288 11.89 -9.25 -17.58
C LEU A 288 10.79 -10.21 -18.03
N ALA A 289 10.67 -11.38 -17.38
CA ALA A 289 9.59 -12.34 -17.63
C ALA A 289 8.23 -11.73 -17.28
N LEU A 290 8.11 -11.06 -16.13
CA LEU A 290 6.87 -10.42 -15.69
C LEU A 290 6.52 -9.23 -16.60
N THR A 291 7.51 -8.42 -16.96
CA THR A 291 7.30 -7.33 -17.93
C THR A 291 6.76 -7.87 -19.26
N ALA A 292 7.33 -8.95 -19.79
CA ALA A 292 6.83 -9.58 -21.00
C ALA A 292 5.38 -10.09 -20.82
N LEU A 293 5.06 -10.66 -19.66
CA LEU A 293 3.72 -11.13 -19.31
C LEU A 293 2.70 -9.98 -19.26
N ASP A 294 3.04 -8.86 -18.63
CA ASP A 294 2.18 -7.69 -18.49
C ASP A 294 1.83 -7.08 -19.86
N PHE A 295 2.78 -7.10 -20.77
CA PHE A 295 2.58 -6.64 -22.15
C PHE A 295 2.12 -7.74 -23.12
N ASN A 296 1.59 -8.84 -22.59
CA ASN A 296 1.03 -9.97 -23.35
C ASN A 296 2.01 -10.60 -24.35
N GLN A 297 3.31 -10.55 -24.05
CA GLN A 297 4.35 -11.26 -24.83
C GLN A 297 4.53 -12.67 -24.21
N LEU A 298 3.46 -13.49 -24.30
CA LEU A 298 3.31 -14.73 -23.54
C LEU A 298 4.43 -15.74 -23.83
N ASP A 299 4.78 -15.94 -25.12
CA ASP A 299 5.84 -16.89 -25.51
C ASP A 299 7.19 -16.47 -24.93
N LYS A 300 7.49 -15.16 -24.95
CA LYS A 300 8.73 -14.65 -24.39
C LYS A 300 8.79 -14.83 -22.88
N SER A 301 7.73 -14.49 -22.18
CA SER A 301 7.61 -14.71 -20.74
C SER A 301 7.80 -16.19 -20.39
N LYS A 302 7.06 -17.08 -21.09
CA LYS A 302 7.15 -18.52 -20.90
C LYS A 302 8.58 -19.03 -21.06
N SER A 303 9.25 -18.66 -22.15
CA SER A 303 10.64 -19.09 -22.41
C SER A 303 11.60 -18.70 -21.29
N ILE A 304 11.45 -17.50 -20.71
CA ILE A 304 12.30 -17.04 -19.59
C ILE A 304 11.96 -17.82 -18.32
N LEU A 305 10.68 -17.99 -17.98
CA LEU A 305 10.24 -18.71 -16.79
C LEU A 305 10.67 -20.18 -16.81
N GLU A 306 10.58 -20.85 -17.96
CA GLU A 306 11.06 -22.22 -18.13
C GLU A 306 12.60 -22.32 -17.98
N LYS A 307 13.35 -21.32 -18.45
CA LYS A 307 14.80 -21.24 -18.21
C LYS A 307 15.11 -21.08 -16.74
N LEU A 308 14.36 -20.23 -16.03
CA LEU A 308 14.50 -20.02 -14.57
C LEU A 308 14.24 -21.30 -13.79
N LEU A 309 13.22 -22.09 -14.13
CA LEU A 309 12.96 -23.38 -13.49
C LEU A 309 14.11 -24.38 -13.68
N ARG A 310 14.74 -24.39 -14.85
CA ARG A 310 15.90 -25.26 -15.09
C ARG A 310 17.14 -24.85 -14.31
N SER A 311 17.34 -23.54 -14.13
CA SER A 311 18.50 -22.99 -13.41
C SER A 311 18.33 -22.96 -11.89
N SER A 312 17.10 -22.91 -11.38
CA SER A 312 16.78 -22.87 -9.96
C SER A 312 15.54 -23.71 -9.63
N PRO A 313 15.65 -25.04 -9.63
CA PRO A 313 14.51 -25.97 -9.44
C PRO A 313 13.78 -25.82 -8.10
N ILE A 314 14.46 -25.26 -7.08
CA ILE A 314 13.89 -25.05 -5.73
C ILE A 314 12.89 -23.89 -5.72
N ASN A 315 12.98 -22.96 -6.68
CA ASN A 315 12.08 -21.83 -6.75
C ASN A 315 10.83 -22.17 -7.57
N SER A 316 9.73 -22.46 -6.91
CA SER A 316 8.45 -22.80 -7.56
C SER A 316 7.66 -21.58 -8.05
N SER A 317 8.08 -20.33 -7.72
CA SER A 317 7.38 -19.11 -8.13
C SER A 317 7.12 -18.98 -9.65
N PRO A 318 8.02 -19.39 -10.57
CA PRO A 318 7.75 -19.35 -12.00
C PRO A 318 6.53 -20.17 -12.43
N TYR A 319 6.20 -21.26 -11.74
CA TYR A 319 5.02 -22.06 -12.07
C TYR A 319 3.72 -21.26 -11.94
N PHE A 320 3.63 -20.35 -10.95
CA PHE A 320 2.46 -19.48 -10.82
C PHE A 320 2.22 -18.66 -12.09
N TYR A 321 3.26 -18.05 -12.65
CA TYR A 321 3.16 -17.23 -13.85
C TYR A 321 2.97 -18.07 -15.12
N LEU A 322 3.54 -19.28 -15.18
CA LEU A 322 3.23 -20.24 -16.24
C LEU A 322 1.77 -20.69 -16.20
N GLY A 323 1.19 -20.82 -15.00
CA GLY A 323 -0.25 -21.04 -14.84
C GLY A 323 -1.08 -19.87 -15.41
N ILE A 324 -0.72 -18.63 -15.11
CA ILE A 324 -1.37 -17.43 -15.70
C ILE A 324 -1.25 -17.43 -17.24
N ILE A 325 -0.08 -17.77 -17.76
CA ILE A 325 0.12 -17.85 -19.22
C ILE A 325 -0.78 -18.91 -19.84
N ALA A 326 -0.89 -20.06 -19.21
CA ALA A 326 -1.76 -21.13 -19.66
C ALA A 326 -3.25 -20.74 -19.61
N GLU A 327 -3.70 -20.02 -18.57
CA GLU A 327 -5.06 -19.46 -18.52
C GLU A 327 -5.31 -18.48 -19.68
N ARG A 328 -4.39 -17.56 -19.93
CA ARG A 328 -4.51 -16.59 -21.04
C ARG A 328 -4.51 -17.24 -22.43
N ASN A 329 -3.94 -18.44 -22.55
CA ASN A 329 -3.94 -19.25 -23.76
C ASN A 329 -5.10 -20.24 -23.84
N ASP A 330 -6.11 -20.14 -22.92
CA ASP A 330 -7.25 -21.04 -22.81
C ASP A 330 -6.84 -22.55 -22.67
N GLN A 331 -5.80 -22.80 -21.87
CA GLN A 331 -5.23 -24.12 -21.56
C GLN A 331 -5.46 -24.48 -20.09
N PRO A 332 -6.72 -24.71 -19.64
CA PRO A 332 -7.03 -24.83 -18.22
C PRO A 332 -6.34 -26.02 -17.54
N LEU A 333 -6.15 -27.14 -18.23
CA LEU A 333 -5.46 -28.31 -17.65
C LEU A 333 -3.99 -27.98 -17.38
N GLN A 334 -3.32 -27.33 -18.31
CA GLN A 334 -1.93 -26.89 -18.14
C GLN A 334 -1.80 -25.85 -17.02
N ALA A 335 -2.80 -24.95 -16.91
CA ALA A 335 -2.85 -23.97 -15.82
C ALA A 335 -2.95 -24.66 -14.45
N ILE A 336 -3.86 -25.65 -14.31
CA ILE A 336 -4.02 -26.43 -13.08
C ILE A 336 -2.70 -27.12 -12.72
N GLU A 337 -2.07 -27.82 -13.67
CA GLU A 337 -0.80 -28.49 -13.45
C GLU A 337 0.27 -27.53 -12.93
N ASN A 338 0.42 -26.38 -13.58
CA ASN A 338 1.39 -25.37 -13.17
C ASN A 338 1.09 -24.82 -11.77
N TYR A 339 -0.17 -24.45 -11.48
CA TYR A 339 -0.52 -23.91 -10.16
C TYR A 339 -0.27 -24.91 -9.02
N LEU A 340 -0.49 -26.20 -9.27
CA LEU A 340 -0.23 -27.26 -8.28
C LEU A 340 1.27 -27.54 -8.06
N GLN A 341 2.15 -27.07 -8.95
CA GLN A 341 3.61 -27.12 -8.75
C GLN A 341 4.14 -25.99 -7.87
N VAL A 342 3.31 -25.02 -7.48
CA VAL A 342 3.72 -23.96 -6.54
C VAL A 342 3.69 -24.54 -5.14
N ASP A 343 4.86 -24.77 -4.55
CA ASP A 343 5.00 -25.43 -3.24
C ASP A 343 5.38 -24.49 -2.09
N SER A 344 5.74 -23.23 -2.41
CA SER A 344 6.23 -22.27 -1.42
C SER A 344 6.15 -20.82 -1.91
N GLY A 345 6.38 -19.89 -0.98
CA GLY A 345 6.46 -18.48 -1.27
C GLY A 345 5.11 -17.73 -1.32
N SER A 346 5.16 -16.45 -1.67
CA SER A 346 3.99 -15.54 -1.62
C SER A 346 2.86 -15.92 -2.59
N ASN A 347 3.15 -16.70 -3.61
CA ASN A 347 2.18 -17.08 -4.63
C ASN A 347 1.40 -18.35 -4.27
N LEU A 348 1.78 -19.08 -3.22
CA LEU A 348 1.17 -20.35 -2.81
C LEU A 348 -0.36 -20.23 -2.64
N LEU A 349 -0.78 -19.29 -1.80
CA LEU A 349 -2.20 -19.06 -1.49
C LEU A 349 -2.96 -18.32 -2.60
N GLN A 350 -2.32 -18.02 -3.72
CA GLN A 350 -2.96 -17.54 -4.94
C GLN A 350 -3.07 -18.63 -6.00
N ALA A 351 -2.07 -19.51 -6.08
CA ALA A 351 -1.99 -20.58 -7.07
C ALA A 351 -3.06 -21.66 -6.83
N HIS A 352 -3.11 -22.19 -5.62
CA HIS A 352 -3.99 -23.32 -5.31
C HIS A 352 -5.48 -23.01 -5.44
N PRO A 353 -6.01 -21.82 -4.99
CA PRO A 353 -7.38 -21.40 -5.29
C PRO A 353 -7.69 -21.35 -6.79
N ARG A 354 -6.74 -20.86 -7.59
CA ARG A 354 -6.90 -20.82 -9.04
C ARG A 354 -6.99 -22.23 -9.64
N ALA A 355 -6.12 -23.14 -9.21
CA ALA A 355 -6.18 -24.53 -9.65
C ALA A 355 -7.54 -25.17 -9.38
N ILE A 356 -8.08 -25.00 -8.17
CA ILE A 356 -9.40 -25.50 -7.79
C ILE A 356 -10.52 -24.81 -8.59
N SER A 357 -10.47 -23.50 -8.76
CA SER A 357 -11.50 -22.73 -9.45
C SER A 357 -11.62 -23.02 -10.95
N LEU A 358 -10.56 -23.55 -11.55
CA LEU A 358 -10.55 -23.97 -12.96
C LEU A 358 -11.32 -25.29 -13.20
N HIS A 359 -11.61 -26.07 -12.17
CA HIS A 359 -12.54 -27.19 -12.24
C HIS A 359 -14.00 -26.65 -12.26
N LYS A 360 -14.55 -26.47 -13.46
CA LYS A 360 -15.83 -25.80 -13.68
C LYS A 360 -17.03 -26.75 -13.86
N LYS A 361 -16.85 -28.04 -13.63
CA LYS A 361 -17.90 -29.06 -13.83
C LYS A 361 -18.15 -29.82 -12.54
N SER A 362 -19.40 -30.07 -12.21
CA SER A 362 -19.79 -30.91 -11.05
C SER A 362 -19.17 -32.32 -11.10
N ALA A 363 -18.97 -32.85 -12.31
CA ALA A 363 -18.28 -34.13 -12.52
C ALA A 363 -16.82 -34.16 -12.02
N ASP A 364 -16.20 -32.99 -11.78
CA ASP A 364 -14.82 -32.90 -11.27
C ASP A 364 -14.73 -33.04 -9.75
N LYS A 365 -15.84 -33.25 -9.02
CA LYS A 365 -15.90 -33.31 -7.55
C LYS A 365 -14.79 -34.16 -6.96
N LYS A 366 -14.66 -35.42 -7.39
CA LYS A 366 -13.64 -36.33 -6.84
C LYS A 366 -12.20 -35.87 -7.11
N LYS A 367 -11.96 -35.17 -8.22
CA LYS A 367 -10.65 -34.60 -8.54
C LYS A 367 -10.31 -33.46 -7.57
N VAL A 368 -11.27 -32.57 -7.34
CA VAL A 368 -11.10 -31.42 -6.43
C VAL A 368 -10.90 -31.89 -4.99
N GLU A 369 -11.66 -32.90 -4.54
CA GLU A 369 -11.48 -33.55 -3.24
C GLU A 369 -10.05 -34.11 -3.09
N ASN A 370 -9.59 -34.91 -4.05
CA ASN A 370 -8.25 -35.50 -4.03
C ASN A 370 -7.14 -34.46 -4.06
N ILE A 371 -7.28 -33.41 -4.89
CA ILE A 371 -6.32 -32.29 -4.92
C ILE A 371 -6.25 -31.62 -3.56
N THR A 372 -7.40 -31.34 -2.96
CA THR A 372 -7.46 -30.67 -1.66
C THR A 372 -6.82 -31.51 -0.55
N GLU A 373 -7.07 -32.84 -0.54
CA GLU A 373 -6.44 -33.76 0.41
C GLU A 373 -4.90 -33.78 0.26
N GLN A 374 -4.39 -33.76 -0.97
CA GLN A 374 -2.95 -33.67 -1.23
C GLN A 374 -2.36 -32.35 -0.76
N LEU A 375 -3.04 -31.22 -1.02
CA LEU A 375 -2.62 -29.90 -0.56
C LEU A 375 -2.59 -29.82 0.97
N ILE A 376 -3.57 -30.37 1.67
CA ILE A 376 -3.60 -30.44 3.14
C ILE A 376 -2.45 -31.30 3.66
N ALA A 377 -2.17 -32.44 3.02
CA ALA A 377 -1.08 -33.31 3.43
C ALA A 377 0.29 -32.63 3.30
N SER A 378 0.49 -31.84 2.25
CA SER A 378 1.76 -31.14 1.96
C SER A 378 1.91 -29.84 2.76
N HIS A 379 0.81 -29.13 3.08
CA HIS A 379 0.79 -27.80 3.69
C HIS A 379 -0.20 -27.74 4.85
N LYS A 380 0.11 -28.46 5.92
CA LYS A 380 -0.77 -28.59 7.10
C LYS A 380 -1.12 -27.24 7.75
N GLU A 381 -0.21 -26.30 7.71
CA GLU A 381 -0.40 -24.93 8.21
C GLU A 381 -1.53 -24.17 7.49
N ASN A 382 -1.84 -24.55 6.26
CA ASN A 382 -2.89 -23.95 5.43
C ASN A 382 -4.17 -24.81 5.38
N GLN A 383 -4.29 -25.84 6.20
CA GLN A 383 -5.41 -26.79 6.19
C GLN A 383 -6.78 -26.10 6.19
N THR A 384 -7.00 -25.13 7.09
CA THR A 384 -8.27 -24.39 7.16
C THR A 384 -8.61 -23.71 5.83
N THR A 385 -7.63 -23.06 5.21
CA THR A 385 -7.82 -22.38 3.92
C THR A 385 -8.24 -23.38 2.83
N TYR A 386 -7.59 -24.53 2.74
CA TYR A 386 -7.92 -25.54 1.74
C TYR A 386 -9.30 -26.19 1.99
N LEU A 387 -9.67 -26.41 3.25
CA LEU A 387 -11.01 -26.90 3.60
C LEU A 387 -12.09 -25.89 3.21
N LEU A 388 -11.88 -24.62 3.45
CA LEU A 388 -12.81 -23.56 3.04
C LEU A 388 -12.94 -23.49 1.51
N MET A 389 -11.84 -23.60 0.78
CA MET A 389 -11.84 -23.62 -0.68
C MET A 389 -12.63 -24.80 -1.24
N LEU A 390 -12.46 -26.00 -0.67
CA LEU A 390 -13.23 -27.18 -1.07
C LEU A 390 -14.71 -26.99 -0.73
N ALA A 391 -15.04 -26.47 0.46
CA ALA A 391 -16.41 -26.23 0.88
C ALA A 391 -17.10 -25.22 -0.04
N ASP A 392 -16.42 -24.13 -0.42
CA ASP A 392 -16.92 -23.14 -1.37
C ASP A 392 -17.15 -23.74 -2.76
N TRP A 393 -16.20 -24.56 -3.24
CA TRP A 393 -16.36 -25.27 -4.51
C TRP A 393 -17.57 -26.21 -4.48
N LEU A 394 -17.70 -27.03 -3.42
CA LEU A 394 -18.82 -27.95 -3.25
C LEU A 394 -20.17 -27.20 -3.24
N ASN A 395 -20.28 -26.10 -2.46
CA ASN A 395 -21.50 -25.31 -2.39
C ASN A 395 -21.83 -24.66 -3.73
N LYS A 396 -20.83 -24.16 -4.46
CA LYS A 396 -20.99 -23.55 -5.79
C LYS A 396 -21.57 -24.53 -6.83
N PHE A 397 -21.21 -25.79 -6.75
CA PHE A 397 -21.68 -26.83 -7.67
C PHE A 397 -22.82 -27.66 -7.09
N GLU A 398 -23.60 -27.09 -6.17
CA GLU A 398 -24.83 -27.65 -5.58
C GLU A 398 -24.62 -28.88 -4.66
N PHE A 399 -23.40 -29.16 -4.26
CA PHE A 399 -23.06 -30.19 -3.26
C PHE A 399 -23.07 -29.61 -1.83
N ARG A 400 -24.08 -28.76 -1.51
CA ARG A 400 -24.15 -28.05 -0.22
C ARG A 400 -24.10 -28.99 0.99
N GLN A 401 -24.78 -30.12 0.92
CA GLN A 401 -24.79 -31.08 2.04
C GLN A 401 -23.40 -31.70 2.28
N ASP A 402 -22.63 -31.94 1.20
CA ASP A 402 -21.27 -32.43 1.33
C ASP A 402 -20.34 -31.34 1.93
N ALA A 403 -20.55 -30.07 1.53
CA ALA A 403 -19.84 -28.95 2.11
C ALA A 403 -20.10 -28.81 3.63
N ILE A 404 -21.37 -28.90 4.04
CA ILE A 404 -21.76 -28.89 5.46
C ILE A 404 -21.10 -30.07 6.20
N SER A 405 -21.19 -31.27 5.65
CA SER A 405 -20.60 -32.49 6.27
C SER A 405 -19.07 -32.40 6.39
N LEU A 406 -18.40 -31.82 5.39
CA LEU A 406 -16.96 -31.54 5.45
C LEU A 406 -16.63 -30.61 6.59
N LEU A 407 -17.39 -29.52 6.74
CA LEU A 407 -17.19 -28.53 7.81
C LEU A 407 -17.51 -29.11 9.19
N ASP A 408 -18.60 -29.89 9.33
CA ASP A 408 -18.97 -30.60 10.57
C ASP A 408 -17.82 -31.44 11.12
N LYS A 409 -17.26 -32.29 10.26
CA LYS A 409 -16.14 -33.15 10.62
C LYS A 409 -14.93 -32.35 11.09
N ASN A 410 -14.61 -31.27 10.38
CA ASN A 410 -13.39 -30.50 10.64
C ASN A 410 -13.52 -29.51 11.80
N ILE A 411 -14.72 -28.99 12.11
CA ILE A 411 -14.97 -28.17 13.30
C ILE A 411 -14.73 -29.00 14.58
N GLN A 412 -15.13 -30.27 14.59
CA GLN A 412 -14.87 -31.16 15.73
C GLN A 412 -13.37 -31.44 15.93
N LEU A 413 -12.58 -31.45 14.86
CA LEU A 413 -11.15 -31.73 14.88
C LEU A 413 -10.26 -30.49 15.16
N GLN A 414 -10.78 -29.26 15.02
CA GLN A 414 -10.01 -28.02 15.06
C GLN A 414 -10.51 -27.06 16.15
N ASP A 415 -10.91 -27.56 17.30
CA ASP A 415 -11.31 -26.77 18.48
C ASP A 415 -12.22 -25.55 18.14
N GLU A 416 -13.25 -25.82 17.33
CA GLU A 416 -14.25 -24.80 16.94
C GLU A 416 -13.67 -23.57 16.20
N ASN A 417 -12.89 -23.79 15.17
CA ASN A 417 -12.33 -22.71 14.35
C ASN A 417 -13.41 -21.73 13.84
N PRO A 418 -13.32 -20.41 14.15
CA PRO A 418 -14.36 -19.45 13.79
C PRO A 418 -14.65 -19.33 12.30
N ALA A 419 -13.64 -19.52 11.43
CA ALA A 419 -13.82 -19.46 9.98
C ALA A 419 -14.65 -20.63 9.45
N LEU A 420 -14.40 -21.84 9.98
CA LEU A 420 -15.19 -23.03 9.61
C LEU A 420 -16.64 -22.92 10.11
N LEU A 421 -16.82 -22.43 11.35
CA LEU A 421 -18.16 -22.18 11.93
C LEU A 421 -18.93 -21.14 11.10
N TYR A 422 -18.28 -20.01 10.78
CA TYR A 422 -18.90 -18.96 9.97
C TYR A 422 -19.34 -19.49 8.58
N THR A 423 -18.46 -20.22 7.90
CA THR A 423 -18.77 -20.76 6.57
C THR A 423 -19.88 -21.79 6.64
N ARG A 424 -19.90 -22.65 7.66
CA ARG A 424 -21.02 -23.59 7.87
C ARG A 424 -22.33 -22.85 8.13
N ALA A 425 -22.32 -21.80 8.97
CA ALA A 425 -23.48 -20.98 9.22
C ALA A 425 -24.07 -20.38 7.93
N MET A 426 -23.21 -19.85 7.06
CA MET A 426 -23.63 -19.30 5.77
C MET A 426 -24.28 -20.35 4.85
N TYR A 427 -23.83 -21.61 4.91
CA TYR A 427 -24.42 -22.68 4.10
C TYR A 427 -25.70 -23.27 4.73
N LEU A 428 -25.80 -23.22 6.07
CA LEU A 428 -26.99 -23.63 6.80
C LEU A 428 -28.11 -22.57 6.74
N GLU A 429 -27.78 -21.29 6.63
CA GLU A 429 -28.73 -20.17 6.69
C GLU A 429 -29.98 -20.39 5.81
N PRO A 430 -29.88 -20.78 4.53
CA PRO A 430 -31.05 -20.97 3.68
C PRO A 430 -31.78 -22.30 3.89
N VAL A 431 -31.24 -23.24 4.67
CA VAL A 431 -31.84 -24.60 4.85
C VAL A 431 -32.18 -24.95 6.29
N ASP A 432 -31.41 -24.44 7.26
CA ASP A 432 -31.58 -24.61 8.71
C ASP A 432 -31.10 -23.35 9.45
N SER A 433 -31.89 -22.28 9.38
CA SER A 433 -31.57 -21.01 10.07
C SER A 433 -31.31 -21.16 11.56
N PRO A 434 -32.01 -22.04 12.35
CA PRO A 434 -31.69 -22.27 13.76
C PRO A 434 -30.29 -22.86 13.98
N ALA A 435 -29.82 -23.74 13.09
CA ALA A 435 -28.45 -24.25 13.15
C ALA A 435 -27.44 -23.16 12.79
N ALA A 436 -27.70 -22.36 11.76
CA ALA A 436 -26.89 -21.21 11.40
C ALA A 436 -26.76 -20.20 12.57
N GLU A 437 -27.85 -19.92 13.28
CA GLU A 437 -27.85 -19.04 14.45
C GLU A 437 -26.93 -19.58 15.57
N ARG A 438 -26.91 -20.88 15.83
CA ARG A 438 -26.03 -21.48 16.84
C ARG A 438 -24.55 -21.25 16.46
N ASP A 439 -24.22 -21.43 15.20
CA ASP A 439 -22.85 -21.23 14.71
C ASP A 439 -22.44 -19.76 14.76
N PHE A 440 -23.30 -18.82 14.31
CA PHE A 440 -23.00 -17.38 14.44
C PHE A 440 -22.79 -16.95 15.88
N LYS A 441 -23.62 -17.43 16.82
CA LYS A 441 -23.43 -17.17 18.26
C LYS A 441 -22.09 -17.70 18.75
N ARG A 442 -21.69 -18.89 18.28
CA ARG A 442 -20.40 -19.45 18.65
C ARG A 442 -19.22 -18.66 18.06
N VAL A 443 -19.31 -18.23 16.80
CA VAL A 443 -18.32 -17.32 16.20
C VAL A 443 -18.18 -16.05 17.02
N LEU A 444 -19.28 -15.43 17.41
CA LEU A 444 -19.26 -14.19 18.19
C LEU A 444 -18.80 -14.38 19.65
N ALA A 445 -18.96 -15.58 20.22
CA ALA A 445 -18.35 -15.91 21.52
C ALA A 445 -16.83 -16.01 21.43
N LEU A 446 -16.29 -16.52 20.32
CA LEU A 446 -14.86 -16.65 20.06
C LEU A 446 -14.23 -15.34 19.55
N THR A 447 -14.96 -14.58 18.75
CA THR A 447 -14.52 -13.33 18.12
C THR A 447 -15.60 -12.25 18.23
N PRO A 448 -15.77 -11.59 19.40
CA PRO A 448 -16.90 -10.67 19.67
C PRO A 448 -16.95 -9.43 18.75
N GLU A 449 -15.82 -9.01 18.19
CA GLU A 449 -15.70 -7.84 17.31
C GLU A 449 -15.61 -8.22 15.83
N ASN A 450 -16.07 -9.40 15.45
CA ASN A 450 -16.12 -9.82 14.06
C ASN A 450 -17.30 -9.13 13.34
N ALA A 451 -17.01 -8.01 12.67
CA ALA A 451 -18.02 -7.23 11.95
C ALA A 451 -18.81 -8.04 10.90
N VAL A 452 -18.11 -8.96 10.21
CA VAL A 452 -18.74 -9.80 9.17
C VAL A 452 -19.73 -10.78 9.80
N ALA A 453 -19.37 -11.43 10.91
CA ALA A 453 -20.25 -12.35 11.62
C ALA A 453 -21.42 -11.64 12.28
N LEU A 454 -21.20 -10.45 12.88
CA LEU A 454 -22.26 -9.61 13.43
C LEU A 454 -23.28 -9.24 12.35
N ASN A 455 -22.83 -8.81 11.19
CA ASN A 455 -23.70 -8.47 10.07
C ASN A 455 -24.46 -9.69 9.54
N ALA A 456 -23.76 -10.80 9.28
CA ALA A 456 -24.40 -12.01 8.77
C ALA A 456 -25.48 -12.55 9.73
N TYR A 457 -25.19 -12.57 11.03
CA TYR A 457 -26.18 -12.99 12.02
C TYR A 457 -27.38 -12.03 12.08
N GLY A 458 -27.14 -10.72 12.09
CA GLY A 458 -28.20 -9.71 12.07
C GLY A 458 -29.06 -9.82 10.81
N TYR A 459 -28.45 -10.03 9.64
CA TYR A 459 -29.17 -10.25 8.38
C TYR A 459 -30.02 -11.53 8.43
N THR A 460 -29.45 -12.64 8.90
CA THR A 460 -30.18 -13.91 9.08
C THR A 460 -31.42 -13.74 9.95
N LEU A 461 -31.28 -13.02 11.08
CA LEU A 461 -32.44 -12.71 11.95
C LEU A 461 -33.48 -11.84 11.24
N THR A 462 -33.05 -10.90 10.41
CA THR A 462 -33.94 -10.00 9.66
C THR A 462 -34.74 -10.74 8.61
N VAL A 463 -34.15 -11.75 7.95
CA VAL A 463 -34.77 -12.50 6.87
C VAL A 463 -35.67 -13.64 7.39
N HIS A 464 -35.19 -14.39 8.37
CA HIS A 464 -35.82 -15.65 8.81
C HIS A 464 -36.64 -15.55 10.11
N THR A 465 -36.63 -14.38 10.78
CA THR A 465 -37.35 -14.22 12.07
C THR A 465 -38.06 -12.87 12.13
N ASN A 466 -38.80 -12.65 13.24
CA ASN A 466 -39.36 -11.35 13.59
C ASN A 466 -38.53 -10.61 14.67
N ARG A 467 -37.30 -11.04 14.94
CA ARG A 467 -36.39 -10.49 15.98
C ARG A 467 -35.64 -9.27 15.45
N TYR A 468 -36.36 -8.34 14.83
CA TYR A 468 -35.77 -7.19 14.13
C TYR A 468 -34.98 -6.25 15.04
N GLN A 469 -35.38 -6.11 16.32
CA GLN A 469 -34.65 -5.23 17.26
C GLN A 469 -33.28 -5.82 17.65
N GLU A 470 -33.21 -7.14 17.82
CA GLU A 470 -31.95 -7.84 18.06
C GLU A 470 -31.05 -7.78 16.82
N ALA A 471 -31.63 -7.99 15.65
CA ALA A 471 -30.92 -7.84 14.38
C ALA A 471 -30.33 -6.42 14.22
N LEU A 472 -31.12 -5.39 14.52
CA LEU A 472 -30.66 -3.99 14.48
C LEU A 472 -29.44 -3.78 15.38
N THR A 473 -29.48 -4.26 16.63
CA THR A 473 -28.35 -4.12 17.57
C THR A 473 -27.07 -4.77 17.05
N LEU A 474 -27.17 -5.95 16.42
CA LEU A 474 -26.01 -6.65 15.83
C LEU A 474 -25.42 -5.87 14.66
N ILE A 475 -26.29 -5.39 13.75
CA ILE A 475 -25.87 -4.65 12.56
C ILE A 475 -25.30 -3.27 12.93
N GLU A 476 -25.88 -2.58 13.93
CA GLU A 476 -25.32 -1.34 14.49
C GLU A 476 -23.88 -1.55 15.01
N ARG A 477 -23.66 -2.62 15.77
CA ARG A 477 -22.31 -2.97 16.22
C ARG A 477 -21.38 -3.24 15.04
N ALA A 478 -21.83 -3.97 14.03
CA ALA A 478 -21.02 -4.22 12.83
C ALA A 478 -20.61 -2.92 12.12
N LEU A 479 -21.49 -1.91 12.06
CA LEU A 479 -21.20 -0.61 11.45
C LEU A 479 -20.20 0.25 12.24
N THR A 480 -20.00 0.00 13.53
CA THR A 480 -18.97 0.70 14.33
C THR A 480 -17.56 0.18 14.06
N LEU A 481 -17.43 -1.01 13.48
CA LEU A 481 -16.17 -1.70 13.23
C LEU A 481 -15.67 -1.48 11.78
N PRO A 482 -14.36 -1.34 11.57
CA PRO A 482 -13.79 -1.26 10.22
C PRO A 482 -13.60 -2.67 9.59
N PRO A 483 -13.66 -2.76 8.24
CA PRO A 483 -14.11 -1.75 7.29
C PRO A 483 -15.64 -1.71 7.20
N LYS A 484 -16.20 -0.52 6.95
CA LYS A 484 -17.65 -0.37 6.71
C LYS A 484 -18.01 -0.94 5.32
N ALA A 485 -18.40 -2.20 5.28
CA ALA A 485 -18.76 -2.86 4.03
C ALA A 485 -20.13 -2.38 3.49
N PRO A 486 -20.29 -2.20 2.16
CA PRO A 486 -21.59 -1.86 1.56
C PRO A 486 -22.71 -2.82 1.95
N ALA A 487 -22.41 -4.12 2.07
CA ALA A 487 -23.38 -5.14 2.53
C ALA A 487 -23.91 -4.87 3.96
N THR A 488 -23.08 -4.31 4.86
CA THR A 488 -23.52 -3.97 6.21
C THR A 488 -24.45 -2.75 6.20
N ILE A 489 -24.21 -1.81 5.29
CA ILE A 489 -25.06 -0.62 5.08
C ILE A 489 -26.42 -1.06 4.52
N ASP A 490 -26.43 -2.01 3.58
CA ASP A 490 -27.66 -2.60 3.04
C ASP A 490 -28.46 -3.33 4.13
N SER A 491 -27.79 -4.21 4.90
CA SER A 491 -28.43 -4.93 6.02
C SER A 491 -29.05 -3.98 7.03
N MET A 492 -28.39 -2.83 7.32
CA MET A 492 -28.97 -1.78 8.18
C MET A 492 -30.27 -1.23 7.59
N GLY A 493 -30.24 -0.88 6.31
CA GLY A 493 -31.44 -0.38 5.64
C GLY A 493 -32.56 -1.42 5.60
N TRP A 494 -32.22 -2.69 5.38
CA TRP A 494 -33.20 -3.77 5.32
C TRP A 494 -33.88 -4.04 6.67
N VAL A 495 -33.14 -4.09 7.78
CA VAL A 495 -33.73 -4.25 9.11
C VAL A 495 -34.60 -3.05 9.51
N LEU A 496 -34.20 -1.83 9.13
CA LEU A 496 -34.99 -0.63 9.35
C LEU A 496 -36.32 -0.67 8.55
N TYR A 497 -36.29 -1.16 7.33
CA TYR A 497 -37.50 -1.41 6.54
C TYR A 497 -38.45 -2.39 7.26
N LYS A 498 -37.93 -3.51 7.78
CA LYS A 498 -38.71 -4.48 8.54
C LYS A 498 -39.32 -3.88 9.82
N LEU A 499 -38.62 -2.93 10.43
CA LEU A 499 -39.12 -2.14 11.58
C LEU A 499 -40.08 -1.01 11.17
N LYS A 500 -40.40 -0.87 9.88
CA LYS A 500 -41.26 0.20 9.31
C LYS A 500 -40.66 1.62 9.47
N ARG A 501 -39.36 1.74 9.70
CA ARG A 501 -38.62 3.00 9.75
C ARG A 501 -38.17 3.39 8.34
N TYR A 502 -39.11 3.65 7.46
CA TYR A 502 -38.89 3.72 6.02
C TYR A 502 -37.94 4.85 5.60
N GLU A 503 -38.05 6.03 6.18
CA GLU A 503 -37.17 7.17 5.84
C GLU A 503 -35.70 6.87 6.15
N GLU A 504 -35.44 6.22 7.28
CA GLU A 504 -34.10 5.82 7.67
C GLU A 504 -33.59 4.68 6.78
N ALA A 505 -34.46 3.70 6.49
CA ALA A 505 -34.15 2.62 5.56
C ALA A 505 -33.74 3.15 4.19
N ILE A 506 -34.48 4.11 3.62
CA ILE A 506 -34.19 4.73 2.32
C ILE A 506 -32.82 5.41 2.35
N ARG A 507 -32.42 6.08 3.43
CA ARG A 507 -31.10 6.72 3.53
C ARG A 507 -29.98 5.70 3.42
N TYR A 508 -30.03 4.62 4.22
CA TYR A 508 -29.02 3.58 4.22
C TYR A 508 -28.99 2.81 2.88
N LEU A 509 -30.15 2.39 2.37
CA LEU A 509 -30.24 1.65 1.11
C LEU A 509 -29.80 2.48 -0.10
N SER A 510 -30.11 3.78 -0.12
CA SER A 510 -29.60 4.68 -1.16
C SER A 510 -28.08 4.80 -1.11
N GLN A 511 -27.49 4.87 0.08
CA GLN A 511 -26.05 4.88 0.24
C GLN A 511 -25.41 3.56 -0.19
N ALA A 512 -25.99 2.42 0.20
CA ALA A 512 -25.52 1.09 -0.21
C ALA A 512 -25.57 0.93 -1.74
N TYR A 513 -26.67 1.34 -2.37
CA TYR A 513 -26.86 1.25 -3.80
C TYR A 513 -25.89 2.14 -4.60
N LEU A 514 -25.53 3.32 -4.09
CA LEU A 514 -24.49 4.18 -4.69
C LEU A 514 -23.10 3.54 -4.64
N LEU A 515 -22.81 2.76 -3.59
CA LEU A 515 -21.54 2.07 -3.42
C LEU A 515 -21.47 0.76 -4.20
N TYR A 516 -22.62 0.09 -4.37
CA TYR A 516 -22.73 -1.23 -4.98
C TYR A 516 -24.05 -1.35 -5.72
N ASP A 517 -24.01 -1.19 -7.05
CA ASP A 517 -25.19 -1.30 -7.94
C ASP A 517 -25.53 -2.79 -8.14
N ASP A 518 -26.24 -3.37 -7.17
CA ASP A 518 -26.63 -4.78 -7.12
C ASP A 518 -28.15 -4.93 -7.10
N PRO A 519 -28.74 -5.92 -7.81
CA PRO A 519 -30.19 -6.16 -7.85
C PRO A 519 -30.82 -6.43 -6.47
N GLU A 520 -30.12 -7.07 -5.54
CA GLU A 520 -30.59 -7.29 -4.17
C GLU A 520 -30.75 -5.95 -3.43
N VAL A 521 -29.70 -5.14 -3.42
CA VAL A 521 -29.72 -3.80 -2.79
C VAL A 521 -30.80 -2.92 -3.41
N ALA A 522 -30.93 -2.96 -4.75
CA ALA A 522 -32.00 -2.24 -5.45
C ALA A 522 -33.39 -2.71 -5.03
N SER A 523 -33.60 -4.03 -4.86
CA SER A 523 -34.89 -4.58 -4.44
C SER A 523 -35.26 -4.13 -3.03
N HIS A 524 -34.29 -4.08 -2.10
CA HIS A 524 -34.50 -3.57 -0.76
C HIS A 524 -34.88 -2.08 -0.78
N LEU A 525 -34.18 -1.27 -1.61
CA LEU A 525 -34.48 0.16 -1.75
C LEU A 525 -35.90 0.37 -2.36
N ILE A 526 -36.27 -0.40 -3.39
CA ILE A 526 -37.62 -0.35 -3.98
C ILE A 526 -38.68 -0.67 -2.91
N ALA A 527 -38.46 -1.71 -2.11
CA ALA A 527 -39.38 -2.07 -1.04
C ALA A 527 -39.51 -0.95 0.01
N ALA A 528 -38.42 -0.31 0.39
CA ALA A 528 -38.43 0.80 1.34
C ALA A 528 -39.13 2.05 0.78
N LEU A 529 -38.88 2.40 -0.50
CA LEU A 529 -39.57 3.48 -1.20
C LEU A 529 -41.08 3.22 -1.31
N ALA A 530 -41.45 2.03 -1.71
CA ALA A 530 -42.89 1.63 -1.78
C ALA A 530 -43.52 1.65 -0.38
N GLY A 531 -42.81 1.17 0.65
CA GLY A 531 -43.25 1.25 2.04
C GLY A 531 -43.50 2.67 2.52
N ASN A 532 -42.71 3.61 2.05
CA ASN A 532 -42.81 5.06 2.34
C ASN A 532 -43.78 5.79 1.38
N ASN A 533 -44.48 5.07 0.53
CA ASN A 533 -45.41 5.61 -0.47
C ASN A 533 -44.77 6.46 -1.59
N ASP A 534 -43.43 6.35 -1.77
CA ASP A 534 -42.69 7.00 -2.87
C ASP A 534 -42.64 6.08 -4.09
N LEU A 535 -43.85 5.87 -4.68
CA LEU A 535 -44.04 4.90 -5.77
C LEU A 535 -43.36 5.34 -7.06
N GLU A 536 -43.18 6.64 -7.27
CA GLU A 536 -42.57 7.13 -8.50
C GLU A 536 -41.09 6.75 -8.55
N ARG A 537 -40.31 7.06 -7.48
CA ARG A 537 -38.90 6.67 -7.40
C ARG A 537 -38.73 5.15 -7.40
N ALA A 538 -39.61 4.44 -6.72
CA ALA A 538 -39.59 2.97 -6.70
C ALA A 538 -39.75 2.39 -8.11
N ARG A 539 -40.72 2.90 -8.94
CA ARG A 539 -40.92 2.46 -10.33
C ARG A 539 -39.74 2.81 -11.23
N GLN A 540 -39.19 4.01 -11.10
CA GLN A 540 -38.00 4.41 -11.88
C GLN A 540 -36.83 3.47 -11.62
N LEU A 541 -36.59 3.13 -10.36
CA LEU A 541 -35.53 2.19 -9.99
C LEU A 541 -35.83 0.77 -10.49
N PHE A 542 -37.10 0.32 -10.40
CA PHE A 542 -37.49 -0.98 -10.91
C PHE A 542 -37.27 -1.12 -12.42
N ILE A 543 -37.60 -0.09 -13.22
CA ILE A 543 -37.32 -0.09 -14.66
C ILE A 543 -35.81 -0.29 -14.92
N LYS A 544 -34.94 0.32 -14.12
CA LYS A 544 -33.50 0.17 -14.27
C LYS A 544 -33.02 -1.28 -14.07
N ILE A 545 -33.57 -1.98 -13.05
CA ILE A 545 -33.13 -3.36 -12.74
C ILE A 545 -33.91 -4.42 -13.53
N SER A 546 -35.05 -4.09 -14.16
CA SER A 546 -35.86 -5.03 -14.94
C SER A 546 -35.14 -5.57 -16.19
N ASN A 547 -34.07 -4.93 -16.64
CA ASN A 547 -33.18 -5.41 -17.71
C ASN A 547 -32.19 -6.49 -17.25
N SER A 548 -32.15 -6.83 -15.95
CA SER A 548 -31.40 -7.95 -15.42
C SER A 548 -31.95 -9.30 -15.93
N PRO A 549 -31.16 -10.40 -15.88
CA PRO A 549 -31.63 -11.71 -16.34
C PRO A 549 -33.00 -12.05 -15.77
N PRO A 550 -33.91 -12.63 -16.57
CA PRO A 550 -35.34 -12.81 -16.22
C PRO A 550 -35.58 -13.69 -14.98
N ASP A 551 -34.61 -14.52 -14.57
CA ASP A 551 -34.76 -15.42 -13.42
C ASP A 551 -34.20 -14.85 -12.11
N ASN A 552 -33.94 -13.54 -12.05
CA ASN A 552 -33.39 -12.93 -10.84
C ASN A 552 -34.51 -12.76 -9.79
N LYS A 553 -34.43 -13.54 -8.69
CA LYS A 553 -35.41 -13.53 -7.58
C LYS A 553 -35.62 -12.13 -6.98
N PHE A 554 -34.61 -11.27 -7.00
CA PHE A 554 -34.68 -9.91 -6.43
C PHE A 554 -35.52 -8.97 -7.31
N VAL A 555 -35.49 -9.15 -8.62
CA VAL A 555 -36.39 -8.42 -9.53
C VAL A 555 -37.86 -8.79 -9.25
N GLU A 556 -38.13 -10.07 -8.98
CA GLU A 556 -39.48 -10.53 -8.61
C GLU A 556 -39.91 -9.98 -7.24
N GLN A 557 -39.01 -9.96 -6.24
CA GLN A 557 -39.29 -9.34 -4.93
C GLN A 557 -39.61 -7.84 -5.06
N ALA A 558 -38.86 -7.14 -5.90
CA ALA A 558 -39.08 -5.72 -6.17
C ALA A 558 -40.45 -5.50 -6.83
N ARG A 559 -40.86 -6.35 -7.80
CA ARG A 559 -42.20 -6.32 -8.44
C ARG A 559 -43.31 -6.49 -7.40
N GLN A 560 -43.23 -7.54 -6.57
CA GLN A 560 -44.20 -7.81 -5.50
C GLN A 560 -44.32 -6.64 -4.52
N SER A 561 -43.22 -5.97 -4.20
CA SER A 561 -43.24 -4.79 -3.34
C SER A 561 -43.99 -3.61 -3.94
N LEU A 562 -44.00 -3.47 -5.28
CA LEU A 562 -44.75 -2.44 -6.00
C LEU A 562 -46.22 -2.79 -6.16
N GLU A 563 -46.55 -4.06 -6.36
CA GLU A 563 -47.92 -4.54 -6.56
C GLU A 563 -48.75 -4.58 -5.26
N SER A 564 -48.04 -4.69 -4.12
CA SER A 564 -48.67 -4.71 -2.80
C SER A 564 -49.12 -3.32 -2.30
N LYS A 565 -48.92 -2.27 -3.08
CA LYS A 565 -49.25 -0.86 -2.78
C LYS A 565 -50.10 -0.23 -3.86
#